data_38ed21d1b9b726ff6eaba0e153c3a705
#
_entry.id   38ed21d1b9b726ff6eaba0e153c3a705
#
_cell.length_a   1.000
_cell.length_b   1.000
_cell.length_c   1.000
_cell.angle_alpha   90.00
_cell.angle_beta   90.00
_cell.angle_gamma   90.00
#
_symmetry.space_group_name_H-M   'P 1'
#
loop_
_entity.id
_entity.type
_entity.pdbx_description
1 polymer ?
#
loop_
_entity_poly.entity_id
_entity_poly.type
_entity_poly.pdbx_seq_one_letter_code
_entity_poly.pdbx_strand_id
1 'polypeptide(L)'
;MTENKKTVSRYMDGFIAIDHKMILDCLADDVVWYMPGFFLLSGKEAFDKEIENDYFEGKPIIDISRMTEENNVVVAEGSVRCKIRNGGMLDALFCDVFEMERGKIKKLTTYQMNKEIKPIAELIPS
;
A
#
# COMPACT_ATOMS: atom_id res chain seq x y z
N MET A 1 -20.21 -6.31 3.20
CA MET A 1 -18.89 -5.72 3.46
C MET A 1 -18.99 -4.75 4.62
N THR A 2 -18.07 -4.82 5.57
CA THR A 2 -18.06 -3.92 6.73
C THR A 2 -17.70 -2.49 6.29
N GLU A 3 -17.99 -1.51 7.16
CA GLU A 3 -17.61 -0.12 6.89
C GLU A 3 -16.10 0.03 6.74
N ASN A 4 -15.33 -0.62 7.59
CA ASN A 4 -13.86 -0.57 7.51
C ASN A 4 -13.35 -1.14 6.18
N LYS A 5 -13.90 -2.27 5.74
CA LYS A 5 -13.52 -2.85 4.44
C LYS A 5 -13.90 -1.95 3.27
N LYS A 6 -15.06 -1.27 3.37
CA LYS A 6 -15.46 -0.28 2.35
C LYS A 6 -14.48 0.87 2.26
N THR A 7 -14.03 1.38 3.39
CA THR A 7 -13.03 2.44 3.42
C THR A 7 -11.73 1.99 2.79
N VAL A 8 -11.24 0.79 3.12
CA VAL A 8 -10.01 0.25 2.54
C VAL A 8 -10.17 0.01 1.04
N SER A 9 -11.32 -0.51 0.59
CA SER A 9 -11.58 -0.68 -0.84
C SER A 9 -11.55 0.65 -1.58
N ARG A 10 -12.14 1.70 -1.00
CA ARG A 10 -12.11 3.05 -1.57
C ARG A 10 -10.70 3.61 -1.62
N TYR A 11 -9.91 3.39 -0.57
CA TYR A 11 -8.51 3.76 -0.53
C TYR A 11 -7.72 3.10 -1.68
N MET A 12 -7.93 1.81 -1.90
CA MET A 12 -7.25 1.08 -2.98
C MET A 12 -7.67 1.60 -4.35
N ASP A 13 -8.96 1.85 -4.56
CA ASP A 13 -9.47 2.43 -5.80
C ASP A 13 -8.84 3.81 -6.04
N GLY A 14 -8.66 4.58 -5.00
CA GLY A 14 -7.98 5.87 -5.07
C GLY A 14 -6.53 5.75 -5.53
N PHE A 15 -5.81 4.78 -5.01
CA PHE A 15 -4.42 4.55 -5.46
C PHE A 15 -4.35 4.08 -6.91
N ILE A 16 -5.23 3.18 -7.32
CA ILE A 16 -5.30 2.71 -8.72
C ILE A 16 -5.54 3.89 -9.67
N ALA A 17 -6.37 4.84 -9.27
CA ALA A 17 -6.71 6.01 -10.08
C ALA A 17 -5.77 7.21 -9.86
N ILE A 18 -4.89 7.15 -8.88
CA ILE A 18 -4.08 8.27 -8.38
C ILE A 18 -4.99 9.46 -8.07
N ASP A 19 -6.07 9.19 -7.33
CA ASP A 19 -7.04 10.19 -6.88
C ASP A 19 -6.70 10.58 -5.45
N HIS A 20 -5.95 11.67 -5.29
CA HIS A 20 -5.48 12.13 -3.98
C HIS A 20 -6.63 12.39 -3.01
N LYS A 21 -7.69 13.07 -3.47
CA LYS A 21 -8.82 13.37 -2.60
C LYS A 21 -9.50 12.10 -2.08
N MET A 22 -9.72 11.13 -2.96
CA MET A 22 -10.33 9.86 -2.59
C MET A 22 -9.48 9.13 -1.54
N ILE A 23 -8.17 9.12 -1.73
CA ILE A 23 -7.23 8.50 -0.77
C ILE A 23 -7.28 9.22 0.57
N LEU A 24 -7.09 10.54 0.55
CA LEU A 24 -7.00 11.35 1.77
C LEU A 24 -8.30 11.34 2.58
N ASP A 25 -9.45 11.26 1.91
CA ASP A 25 -10.74 11.17 2.59
C ASP A 25 -10.91 9.88 3.41
N CYS A 26 -10.12 8.86 3.11
CA CYS A 26 -10.13 7.59 3.86
C CYS A 26 -9.25 7.62 5.11
N LEU A 27 -8.45 8.67 5.30
CA LEU A 27 -7.43 8.73 6.34
C LEU A 27 -7.88 9.57 7.54
N ALA A 28 -7.46 9.16 8.74
CA ALA A 28 -7.53 10.02 9.92
C ALA A 28 -6.51 11.15 9.76
N ASP A 29 -6.75 12.29 10.43
CA ASP A 29 -5.87 13.46 10.32
C ASP A 29 -4.44 13.16 10.80
N ASP A 30 -4.31 12.31 11.81
CA ASP A 30 -3.04 11.91 12.40
C ASP A 30 -2.53 10.58 11.85
N VAL A 31 -2.92 10.21 10.63
CA VAL A 31 -2.55 8.95 10.01
C VAL A 31 -1.02 8.74 10.02
N VAL A 32 -0.62 7.48 10.24
CA VAL A 32 0.77 7.06 10.13
C VAL A 32 0.87 6.01 9.04
N TRP A 33 1.85 6.16 8.16
CA TRP A 33 2.17 5.15 7.14
C TRP A 33 3.59 4.66 7.38
N TYR A 34 3.71 3.40 7.76
CA TYR A 34 4.99 2.75 7.98
C TYR A 34 5.24 1.70 6.92
N MET A 35 6.31 1.86 6.17
CA MET A 35 6.77 0.85 5.21
C MET A 35 8.18 0.42 5.64
N PRO A 36 8.29 -0.70 6.37
CA PRO A 36 9.60 -1.14 6.89
C PRO A 36 10.67 -1.21 5.81
N GLY A 37 11.82 -0.64 6.12
CA GLY A 37 12.95 -0.56 5.19
C GLY A 37 12.90 0.64 4.24
N PHE A 38 11.79 1.38 4.20
CA PHE A 38 11.62 2.49 3.26
C PHE A 38 11.33 3.82 3.95
N PHE A 39 10.25 3.91 4.74
CA PHE A 39 9.86 5.17 5.38
C PHE A 39 8.90 5.00 6.55
N LEU A 40 8.79 6.05 7.33
CA LEU A 40 7.76 6.24 8.35
C LEU A 40 7.24 7.68 8.19
N LEU A 41 5.98 7.82 7.80
CA LEU A 41 5.36 9.11 7.53
C LEU A 41 4.24 9.38 8.53
N SER A 42 4.09 10.62 8.95
CA SER A 42 3.03 11.04 9.86
C SER A 42 2.25 12.20 9.27
N GLY A 43 0.91 12.09 9.31
CA GLY A 43 0.00 13.12 8.85
C GLY A 43 -0.36 13.03 7.37
N LYS A 44 -1.49 13.68 7.02
CA LYS A 44 -2.02 13.64 5.65
C LYS A 44 -1.11 14.32 4.64
N GLU A 45 -0.43 15.39 5.05
CA GLU A 45 0.44 16.13 4.13
C GLU A 45 1.61 15.26 3.65
N ALA A 46 2.28 14.56 4.59
CA ALA A 46 3.36 13.65 4.25
C ALA A 46 2.85 12.47 3.42
N PHE A 47 1.66 11.95 3.78
CA PHE A 47 1.02 10.87 3.03
C PHE A 47 0.75 11.29 1.59
N ASP A 48 0.18 12.48 1.41
CA ASP A 48 -0.16 13.00 0.08
C ASP A 48 1.06 13.08 -0.84
N LYS A 49 2.19 13.52 -0.30
CA LYS A 49 3.44 13.62 -1.07
C LYS A 49 3.97 12.26 -1.52
N GLU A 50 3.67 11.20 -0.78
CA GLU A 50 4.14 9.85 -1.12
C GLU A 50 3.24 9.13 -2.12
N ILE A 51 2.01 9.59 -2.32
CA ILE A 51 1.07 8.96 -3.28
C ILE A 51 1.68 8.92 -4.69
N GLU A 52 2.35 9.98 -5.11
CA GLU A 52 3.05 10.05 -6.38
C GLU A 52 4.54 10.26 -6.13
N ASN A 53 5.24 9.15 -6.03
CA ASN A 53 6.67 9.13 -5.80
C ASN A 53 7.42 9.25 -7.13
N ASP A 54 8.43 10.11 -7.21
CA ASP A 54 9.21 10.35 -8.43
C ASP A 54 9.95 9.12 -8.96
N TYR A 55 10.10 8.08 -8.13
CA TYR A 55 10.71 6.83 -8.54
C TYR A 55 9.87 6.07 -9.56
N PHE A 56 8.55 6.27 -9.53
CA PHE A 56 7.60 5.57 -10.37
C PHE A 56 6.99 6.49 -11.42
N GLU A 57 6.44 5.87 -12.46
CA GLU A 57 5.84 6.55 -13.60
C GLU A 57 4.51 5.88 -13.96
N GLY A 58 3.47 6.70 -14.18
CA GLY A 58 2.15 6.20 -14.55
C GLY A 58 1.38 5.61 -13.38
N LYS A 59 0.24 5.01 -13.70
CA LYS A 59 -0.65 4.42 -12.69
C LYS A 59 -0.22 3.01 -12.32
N PRO A 60 -0.28 2.64 -11.04
CA PRO A 60 0.01 1.27 -10.63
C PRO A 60 -1.10 0.32 -11.06
N ILE A 61 -0.75 -0.93 -11.30
CA ILE A 61 -1.70 -2.02 -11.49
C ILE A 61 -1.75 -2.77 -10.16
N ILE A 62 -2.88 -2.68 -9.47
CA ILE A 62 -3.05 -3.27 -8.15
C ILE A 62 -4.18 -4.29 -8.20
N ASP A 63 -3.89 -5.52 -7.78
CA ASP A 63 -4.86 -6.58 -7.65
C ASP A 63 -4.95 -7.02 -6.19
N ILE A 64 -6.16 -6.94 -5.62
CA ILE A 64 -6.40 -7.39 -4.24
C ILE A 64 -6.85 -8.85 -4.30
N SER A 65 -6.07 -9.74 -3.71
CA SER A 65 -6.39 -11.15 -3.69
C SER A 65 -7.26 -11.55 -2.49
N ARG A 66 -7.12 -10.85 -1.37
CA ARG A 66 -7.86 -11.16 -0.15
C ARG A 66 -7.90 -9.96 0.78
N MET A 67 -9.04 -9.80 1.46
CA MET A 67 -9.19 -8.77 2.49
C MET A 67 -9.91 -9.39 3.69
N THR A 68 -9.28 -9.29 4.86
CA THR A 68 -9.82 -9.81 6.11
C THR A 68 -9.88 -8.72 7.16
N GLU A 69 -10.79 -8.87 8.11
CA GLU A 69 -10.93 -7.88 9.20
C GLU A 69 -11.15 -8.58 10.53
N GLU A 70 -10.48 -8.07 11.57
CA GLU A 70 -10.69 -8.47 12.96
C GLU A 70 -10.27 -7.32 13.86
N ASN A 71 -11.09 -7.01 14.89
CA ASN A 71 -10.75 -6.01 15.92
C ASN A 71 -10.32 -4.65 15.36
N ASN A 72 -11.06 -4.13 14.36
CA ASN A 72 -10.75 -2.86 13.69
C ASN A 72 -9.40 -2.85 12.96
N VAL A 73 -8.90 -4.02 12.60
CA VAL A 73 -7.73 -4.16 11.73
C VAL A 73 -8.19 -4.83 10.44
N VAL A 74 -7.91 -4.18 9.30
CA VAL A 74 -8.17 -4.75 7.98
C VAL A 74 -6.83 -5.12 7.36
N VAL A 75 -6.72 -6.34 6.87
CA VAL A 75 -5.53 -6.81 6.16
C VAL A 75 -5.91 -7.01 4.70
N ALA A 76 -5.21 -6.34 3.79
CA ALA A 76 -5.40 -6.48 2.36
C ALA A 76 -4.12 -7.04 1.74
N GLU A 77 -4.27 -8.17 1.06
CA GLU A 77 -3.15 -8.85 0.39
C GLU A 77 -3.36 -8.79 -1.11
N GLY A 78 -2.28 -8.59 -1.84
CA GLY A 78 -2.38 -8.54 -3.28
C GLY A 78 -1.06 -8.40 -3.98
N SER A 79 -1.12 -7.92 -5.22
CA SER A 79 0.05 -7.68 -6.02
C SER A 79 0.02 -6.27 -6.60
N VAL A 80 1.20 -5.73 -6.85
CA VAL A 80 1.36 -4.41 -7.45
C VAL A 80 2.41 -4.47 -8.55
N ARG A 81 2.10 -3.83 -9.68
CA ARG A 81 3.05 -3.61 -10.75
C ARG A 81 3.07 -2.14 -11.07
N CYS A 82 4.24 -1.58 -11.22
CA CYS A 82 4.37 -0.16 -11.53
C CYS A 82 5.66 0.09 -12.31
N LYS A 83 5.57 0.96 -13.31
CA LYS A 83 6.71 1.32 -14.12
C LYS A 83 7.70 2.15 -13.30
N ILE A 84 8.97 1.83 -13.40
CA ILE A 84 10.04 2.59 -12.75
C ILE A 84 10.54 3.63 -13.76
N ARG A 85 10.63 4.90 -13.33
CA ARG A 85 10.96 6.02 -14.22
C ARG A 85 12.26 5.82 -14.99
N ASN A 86 13.28 5.26 -14.35
CA ASN A 86 14.59 5.07 -14.99
C ASN A 86 14.73 3.72 -15.69
N GLY A 87 13.61 3.05 -15.95
CA GLY A 87 13.55 1.76 -16.62
C GLY A 87 13.26 0.61 -15.69
N GLY A 88 12.62 -0.41 -16.23
CA GLY A 88 12.22 -1.58 -15.47
C GLY A 88 10.81 -1.48 -14.91
N MET A 89 10.42 -2.50 -14.19
CA MET A 89 9.07 -2.66 -13.64
C MET A 89 9.18 -3.19 -12.22
N LEU A 90 8.52 -2.50 -11.29
CA LEU A 90 8.25 -3.10 -9.99
C LEU A 90 7.19 -4.18 -10.20
N ASP A 91 7.45 -5.37 -9.70
CA ASP A 91 6.48 -6.47 -9.71
C ASP A 91 6.58 -7.17 -8.35
N ALA A 92 5.61 -6.89 -7.48
CA ALA A 92 5.72 -7.24 -6.08
C ALA A 92 4.42 -7.78 -5.52
N LEU A 93 4.54 -8.53 -4.43
CA LEU A 93 3.42 -8.86 -3.56
C LEU A 93 3.40 -7.84 -2.43
N PHE A 94 2.20 -7.53 -1.92
CA PHE A 94 2.09 -6.66 -0.75
C PHE A 94 1.10 -7.23 0.25
N CYS A 95 1.30 -6.84 1.49
CA CYS A 95 0.38 -7.05 2.58
C CYS A 95 0.25 -5.72 3.31
N ASP A 96 -0.92 -5.11 3.22
CA ASP A 96 -1.22 -3.85 3.88
C ASP A 96 -2.05 -4.14 5.12
N VAL A 97 -1.58 -3.66 6.27
CA VAL A 97 -2.28 -3.79 7.54
C VAL A 97 -2.80 -2.42 7.94
N PHE A 98 -4.13 -2.28 7.94
CA PHE A 98 -4.82 -1.03 8.24
C PHE A 98 -5.40 -1.08 9.64
N GLU A 99 -4.92 -0.23 10.54
CA GLU A 99 -5.53 -0.05 11.85
C GLU A 99 -6.57 1.07 11.70
N MET A 100 -7.83 0.72 11.99
CA MET A 100 -8.96 1.60 11.73
C MET A 100 -9.47 2.25 13.01
N GLU A 101 -9.94 3.49 12.89
CA GLU A 101 -10.59 4.20 13.97
C GLU A 101 -11.72 5.04 13.40
N ARG A 102 -12.95 4.81 13.89
CA ARG A 102 -14.15 5.53 13.44
C ARG A 102 -14.32 5.53 11.92
N GLY A 103 -14.06 4.38 11.29
CA GLY A 103 -14.19 4.21 9.85
C GLY A 103 -13.10 4.88 9.01
N LYS A 104 -12.03 5.36 9.65
CA LYS A 104 -10.88 5.96 8.97
C LYS A 104 -9.62 5.16 9.21
N ILE A 105 -8.67 5.27 8.31
CA ILE A 105 -7.36 4.62 8.45
C ILE A 105 -6.50 5.46 9.38
N LYS A 106 -6.17 4.91 10.53
CA LYS A 106 -5.30 5.55 11.53
C LYS A 106 -3.85 5.22 11.32
N LYS A 107 -3.55 3.96 10.98
CA LYS A 107 -2.20 3.52 10.69
C LYS A 107 -2.22 2.49 9.58
N LEU A 108 -1.33 2.66 8.63
CA LEU A 108 -1.08 1.69 7.57
C LEU A 108 0.34 1.19 7.70
N THR A 109 0.50 -0.13 7.77
CA THR A 109 1.81 -0.77 7.67
C THR A 109 1.83 -1.57 6.36
N THR A 110 2.77 -1.24 5.48
CA THR A 110 2.89 -1.90 4.18
C THR A 110 4.12 -2.81 4.18
N TYR A 111 3.88 -4.09 3.97
CA TYR A 111 4.94 -5.08 3.72
C TYR A 111 4.95 -5.39 2.24
N GLN A 112 6.07 -5.17 1.59
CA GLN A 112 6.20 -5.36 0.15
C GLN A 112 7.41 -6.19 -0.17
N MET A 113 7.26 -7.11 -1.13
CA MET A 113 8.29 -8.08 -1.45
C MET A 113 8.27 -8.35 -2.95
N ASN A 114 9.43 -8.32 -3.58
CA ASN A 114 9.53 -8.63 -5.00
C ASN A 114 9.13 -10.09 -5.26
N LYS A 115 8.43 -10.30 -6.38
CA LYS A 115 8.01 -11.65 -6.80
C LYS A 115 9.12 -12.49 -7.37
N GLU A 116 10.25 -11.90 -7.71
CA GLU A 116 11.34 -12.60 -8.36
C GLU A 116 11.77 -13.80 -7.53
N ILE A 117 11.77 -14.97 -8.16
CA ILE A 117 12.20 -16.22 -7.54
C ILE A 117 13.64 -16.50 -7.99
N LYS A 118 14.55 -16.58 -7.02
CA LYS A 118 15.94 -16.95 -7.30
C LYS A 118 16.14 -18.43 -7.00
N PRO A 119 16.93 -19.15 -7.82
CA PRO A 119 17.33 -20.53 -7.50
C PRO A 119 18.02 -20.58 -6.14
N ILE A 120 17.82 -21.68 -5.42
CA ILE A 120 18.45 -21.88 -4.10
C ILE A 120 19.96 -21.67 -4.15
N ALA A 121 20.61 -22.11 -5.22
CA ALA A 121 22.06 -21.96 -5.38
C ALA A 121 22.52 -20.50 -5.35
N GLU A 122 21.66 -19.54 -5.74
CA GLU A 122 21.96 -18.11 -5.70
C GLU A 122 21.73 -17.51 -4.31
N LEU A 123 20.95 -18.18 -3.46
CA LEU A 123 20.61 -17.71 -2.12
C LEU A 123 21.61 -18.19 -1.07
N ILE A 124 22.41 -19.20 -1.38
CA ILE A 124 23.38 -19.81 -0.47
C ILE A 124 24.77 -19.25 -0.80
N PRO A 125 25.42 -18.56 0.16
CA PRO A 125 26.79 -18.08 -0.06
C PRO A 125 27.74 -19.25 -0.34
N SER A 126 28.58 -19.07 -1.31
CA SER A 126 29.61 -20.09 -1.66
C SER A 126 30.82 -20.00 -0.72
#